data_8be67695253ceb858728f57b3a9784c0
#
_entry.id   8be67695253ceb858728f57b3a9784c0
#
_cell.length_a   1.000
_cell.length_b   1.000
_cell.length_c   1.000
_cell.angle_alpha   90.00
_cell.angle_beta   90.00
_cell.angle_gamma   90.00
#
_symmetry.space_group_name_H-M   'P 1'
#
loop_
_entity.id
_entity.type
_entity.pdbx_description
1 polymer ?
#
loop_
_entity_poly.entity_id
_entity_poly.type
_entity_poly.pdbx_seq_one_letter_code
_entity_poly.pdbx_strand_id
1 'polypeptide(L)'
;MTPLKSAQTVSPACRRDRPHSVTQIKPTNARRRAQRGTMAVEFAMVFPVFFLVFYAIVTYSMIFVAQQSLTLAASEGARAALRYQPGASTAAGALALRASAACATATGLVNWLAGSAPCTATYAGCSFDATMQCVKVALNYNYASRPLVPPLPLIGLPMPASLTASAMVQLNPENLF
;
A
#
# COMPACT_ATOMS: atom_id res chain seq x y z
N MET A 1 -7.34 7.73 72.80
CA MET A 1 -6.51 7.69 74.00
C MET A 1 -5.09 7.95 73.53
N THR A 2 -4.65 9.19 73.77
CA THR A 2 -3.27 9.69 73.77
C THR A 2 -2.50 9.02 74.92
N PRO A 3 -1.14 9.14 75.08
CA PRO A 3 -0.29 10.33 74.83
C PRO A 3 1.10 10.03 74.20
N LEU A 4 1.71 10.99 73.50
CA LEU A 4 2.79 11.95 73.86
C LEU A 4 3.92 11.46 74.81
N LYS A 5 5.16 11.59 74.30
CA LYS A 5 6.34 12.16 74.97
C LYS A 5 7.51 12.24 73.99
N SER A 6 7.89 13.36 73.51
CA SER A 6 8.77 14.46 74.00
C SER A 6 10.25 14.02 74.14
N ALA A 7 11.04 14.70 73.32
CA ALA A 7 12.26 15.47 73.59
C ALA A 7 13.54 14.69 73.91
N GLN A 8 14.62 14.98 73.18
CA GLN A 8 15.67 15.84 73.70
C GLN A 8 16.70 16.17 72.63
N THR A 9 16.96 17.42 72.50
CA THR A 9 18.08 18.12 71.93
C THR A 9 19.39 17.70 72.53
N VAL A 10 20.37 17.38 71.65
CA VAL A 10 21.79 17.55 71.98
C VAL A 10 22.48 18.15 70.78
N SER A 11 22.85 19.40 70.91
CA SER A 11 23.84 20.07 70.07
C SER A 11 25.23 19.76 70.66
N PRO A 12 26.22 19.45 69.81
CA PRO A 12 27.49 20.06 70.08
C PRO A 12 28.22 20.56 68.84
N ALA A 13 28.72 21.72 69.03
CA ALA A 13 30.05 22.22 68.65
C ALA A 13 30.43 22.23 67.18
N CYS A 14 30.31 23.41 66.68
CA CYS A 14 31.07 24.03 65.63
C CYS A 14 32.53 23.52 65.57
N ARG A 15 32.86 22.69 64.54
CA ARG A 15 34.22 22.55 64.11
C ARG A 15 34.37 23.27 62.77
N ARG A 16 35.07 24.37 62.86
CA ARG A 16 35.51 25.23 61.79
C ARG A 16 36.57 24.51 60.99
N ASP A 17 36.19 23.76 59.96
CA ASP A 17 37.14 23.19 59.02
C ASP A 17 37.34 24.12 57.85
N ARG A 18 38.59 24.34 57.52
CA ARG A 18 39.15 25.24 56.52
C ARG A 18 38.50 25.04 55.13
N PRO A 19 38.39 26.10 54.34
CA PRO A 19 37.97 25.96 52.95
C PRO A 19 39.09 25.27 52.16
N HIS A 20 38.92 24.00 51.85
CA HIS A 20 39.65 23.42 50.75
C HIS A 20 39.14 24.08 49.47
N SER A 21 40.03 24.82 48.81
CA SER A 21 39.81 25.36 47.50
C SER A 21 39.64 24.18 46.51
N VAL A 22 38.41 23.76 46.31
CA VAL A 22 38.07 22.85 45.21
C VAL A 22 38.27 23.64 43.92
N THR A 23 39.38 23.42 43.27
CA THR A 23 39.61 23.89 41.92
C THR A 23 38.49 23.35 41.07
N GLN A 24 37.49 24.20 40.76
CA GLN A 24 36.42 23.93 39.83
C GLN A 24 37.07 23.71 38.48
N ILE A 25 37.25 22.46 38.11
CA ILE A 25 37.59 22.04 36.74
C ILE A 25 36.36 22.39 35.90
N LYS A 26 36.43 23.52 35.24
CA LYS A 26 35.44 23.98 34.30
C LYS A 26 35.32 22.94 33.20
N PRO A 27 34.21 22.21 33.04
CA PRO A 27 34.09 21.23 31.98
C PRO A 27 34.15 21.99 30.65
N THR A 28 35.19 21.73 29.89
CA THR A 28 35.36 22.32 28.57
C THR A 28 34.21 21.83 27.66
N ASN A 29 33.27 22.71 27.36
CA ASN A 29 32.14 22.47 26.46
C ASN A 29 32.55 22.08 25.02
N ALA A 30 33.84 22.02 24.71
CA ALA A 30 34.39 21.65 23.42
C ALA A 30 34.15 20.18 23.05
N ARG A 31 34.20 19.24 24.02
CA ARG A 31 33.92 17.81 23.75
C ARG A 31 32.47 17.52 23.35
N ARG A 32 31.50 18.27 23.86
CA ARG A 32 30.09 18.07 23.51
C ARG A 32 29.72 18.53 22.09
N ARG A 33 30.47 19.50 21.55
CA ARG A 33 30.27 19.96 20.14
C ARG A 33 30.82 18.99 19.12
N ALA A 34 31.96 18.34 19.40
CA ALA A 34 32.54 17.32 18.51
C ALA A 34 31.65 16.07 18.39
N GLN A 35 31.04 15.62 19.49
CA GLN A 35 30.14 14.46 19.46
C GLN A 35 28.85 14.70 18.68
N ARG A 36 28.32 15.93 18.66
CA ARG A 36 27.14 16.27 17.85
C ARG A 36 27.40 16.25 16.35
N GLY A 37 28.61 16.57 15.91
CA GLY A 37 29.00 16.50 14.50
C GLY A 37 29.10 15.07 13.98
N THR A 38 29.64 14.15 14.76
CA THR A 38 29.82 12.73 14.37
C THR A 38 28.48 12.03 14.20
N MET A 39 27.53 12.21 15.12
CA MET A 39 26.17 11.67 15.02
C MET A 39 25.41 12.19 13.80
N ALA A 40 25.63 13.45 13.42
CA ALA A 40 24.98 14.02 12.25
C ALA A 40 25.50 13.41 10.94
N VAL A 41 26.80 13.12 10.85
CA VAL A 41 27.40 12.47 9.68
C VAL A 41 26.95 11.01 9.57
N GLU A 42 26.92 10.28 10.68
CA GLU A 42 26.44 8.91 10.72
C GLU A 42 24.96 8.83 10.28
N PHE A 43 24.11 9.70 10.82
CA PHE A 43 22.72 9.81 10.39
C PHE A 43 22.59 10.15 8.90
N ALA A 44 23.38 11.10 8.41
CA ALA A 44 23.35 11.51 7.01
C ALA A 44 23.76 10.40 6.02
N MET A 45 24.54 9.43 6.47
CA MET A 45 24.89 8.25 5.66
C MET A 45 23.84 7.14 5.73
N VAL A 46 23.25 6.90 6.90
CA VAL A 46 22.27 5.82 7.11
C VAL A 46 20.89 6.22 6.58
N PHE A 47 20.51 7.47 6.78
CA PHE A 47 19.16 7.96 6.41
C PHE A 47 18.82 7.77 4.92
N PRO A 48 19.68 8.10 3.93
CA PRO A 48 19.36 7.89 2.52
C PRO A 48 19.10 6.41 2.18
N VAL A 49 19.91 5.51 2.75
CA VAL A 49 19.75 4.06 2.52
C VAL A 49 18.44 3.58 3.12
N PHE A 50 18.14 3.97 4.35
CA PHE A 50 16.87 3.65 5.00
C PHE A 50 15.66 4.19 4.19
N PHE A 51 15.74 5.46 3.77
CA PHE A 51 14.69 6.10 2.97
C PHE A 51 14.46 5.36 1.64
N LEU A 52 15.54 4.94 0.97
CA LEU A 52 15.46 4.19 -0.28
C LEU A 52 14.74 2.85 -0.09
N VAL A 53 15.11 2.09 0.94
CA VAL A 53 14.45 0.81 1.27
C VAL A 53 12.98 1.03 1.60
N PHE A 54 12.68 2.02 2.45
CA PHE A 54 11.30 2.35 2.81
C PHE A 54 10.47 2.75 1.59
N TYR A 55 11.01 3.61 0.73
CA TYR A 55 10.35 4.02 -0.50
C TYR A 55 10.09 2.83 -1.44
N ALA A 56 11.04 1.92 -1.59
CA ALA A 56 10.86 0.71 -2.38
C ALA A 56 9.72 -0.17 -1.83
N ILE A 57 9.68 -0.39 -0.51
CA ILE A 57 8.62 -1.17 0.12
C ILE A 57 7.25 -0.55 -0.15
N VAL A 58 7.10 0.77 0.05
CA VAL A 58 5.83 1.47 -0.19
C VAL A 58 5.43 1.37 -1.66
N THR A 59 6.35 1.61 -2.59
CA THR A 59 6.09 1.56 -4.03
C THR A 59 5.62 0.19 -4.47
N TYR A 60 6.33 -0.88 -4.10
CA TYR A 60 5.94 -2.24 -4.48
C TYR A 60 4.66 -2.70 -3.79
N SER A 61 4.41 -2.26 -2.56
CA SER A 61 3.14 -2.54 -1.87
C SER A 61 1.96 -1.93 -2.62
N MET A 62 2.07 -0.70 -3.10
CA MET A 62 1.01 -0.05 -3.88
C MET A 62 0.78 -0.72 -5.24
N ILE A 63 1.84 -1.14 -5.94
CA ILE A 63 1.74 -1.90 -7.17
C ILE A 63 1.02 -3.23 -6.91
N PHE A 64 1.36 -3.91 -5.83
CA PHE A 64 0.74 -5.18 -5.47
C PHE A 64 -0.74 -5.03 -5.13
N VAL A 65 -1.11 -4.01 -4.36
CA VAL A 65 -2.52 -3.69 -4.07
C VAL A 65 -3.30 -3.39 -5.35
N ALA A 66 -2.73 -2.63 -6.28
CA ALA A 66 -3.35 -2.36 -7.56
C ALA A 66 -3.56 -3.65 -8.38
N GLN A 67 -2.57 -4.53 -8.43
CA GLN A 67 -2.66 -5.83 -9.12
C GLN A 67 -3.74 -6.72 -8.50
N GLN A 68 -3.82 -6.79 -7.18
CA GLN A 68 -4.87 -7.54 -6.47
C GLN A 68 -6.26 -6.98 -6.77
N SER A 69 -6.40 -5.64 -6.78
CA SER A 69 -7.67 -4.99 -7.09
C SER A 69 -8.13 -5.27 -8.53
N LEU A 70 -7.21 -5.25 -9.50
CA LEU A 70 -7.50 -5.60 -10.89
C LEU A 70 -7.93 -7.08 -11.02
N THR A 71 -7.25 -7.99 -10.31
CA THR A 71 -7.60 -9.41 -10.32
C THR A 71 -8.98 -9.65 -9.71
N LEU A 72 -9.28 -9.00 -8.59
CA LEU A 72 -10.60 -9.05 -7.98
C LEU A 72 -11.67 -8.49 -8.93
N ALA A 73 -11.41 -7.32 -9.52
CA ALA A 73 -12.35 -6.69 -10.45
C ALA A 73 -12.63 -7.56 -11.69
N ALA A 74 -11.61 -8.18 -12.26
CA ALA A 74 -11.78 -9.12 -13.38
C ALA A 74 -12.64 -10.31 -12.98
N SER A 75 -12.42 -10.88 -11.79
CA SER A 75 -13.19 -12.05 -11.31
C SER A 75 -14.65 -11.69 -11.00
N GLU A 76 -14.91 -10.56 -10.36
CA GLU A 76 -16.26 -10.09 -10.07
C GLU A 76 -16.99 -9.66 -11.36
N GLY A 77 -16.28 -9.04 -12.31
CA GLY A 77 -16.81 -8.77 -13.64
C GLY A 77 -17.23 -10.05 -14.37
N ALA A 78 -16.37 -11.07 -14.33
CA ALA A 78 -16.70 -12.37 -14.92
C ALA A 78 -17.93 -13.03 -14.24
N ARG A 79 -18.05 -12.93 -12.90
CA ARG A 79 -19.25 -13.39 -12.18
C ARG A 79 -20.51 -12.57 -12.57
N ALA A 80 -20.38 -11.28 -12.84
CA ALA A 80 -21.48 -10.44 -13.27
C ALA A 80 -22.01 -10.87 -14.66
N ALA A 81 -21.15 -11.42 -15.55
CA ALA A 81 -21.55 -11.97 -16.83
C ALA A 81 -22.49 -13.20 -16.71
N LEU A 82 -22.45 -13.92 -15.57
CA LEU A 82 -23.36 -15.05 -15.33
C LEU A 82 -24.80 -14.62 -15.04
N ARG A 83 -25.01 -13.36 -14.64
CA ARG A 83 -26.35 -12.86 -14.31
C ARG A 83 -27.15 -12.64 -15.57
N TYR A 84 -28.42 -13.02 -15.53
CA TYR A 84 -29.36 -12.72 -16.60
C TYR A 84 -29.48 -11.20 -16.84
N GLN A 85 -29.44 -10.82 -18.11
CA GLN A 85 -29.64 -9.44 -18.53
C GLN A 85 -30.89 -9.37 -19.43
N PRO A 86 -31.96 -8.66 -19.00
CA PRO A 86 -33.16 -8.54 -19.81
C PRO A 86 -32.97 -7.65 -21.05
N GLY A 87 -33.78 -7.87 -22.08
CA GLY A 87 -33.80 -7.00 -23.25
C GLY A 87 -33.12 -7.54 -24.51
N ALA A 88 -32.52 -8.73 -24.44
CA ALA A 88 -31.96 -9.39 -25.62
C ALA A 88 -33.03 -10.25 -26.33
N SER A 89 -33.11 -10.13 -27.66
CA SER A 89 -33.92 -11.00 -28.52
C SER A 89 -33.10 -12.08 -29.24
N THR A 90 -31.79 -12.01 -29.15
CA THR A 90 -30.87 -12.96 -29.81
C THR A 90 -29.78 -13.40 -28.84
N ALA A 91 -29.23 -14.60 -29.03
CA ALA A 91 -28.13 -15.12 -28.20
C ALA A 91 -26.89 -14.19 -28.21
N ALA A 92 -26.53 -13.65 -29.38
CA ALA A 92 -25.45 -12.69 -29.51
C ALA A 92 -25.73 -11.40 -28.72
N GLY A 93 -26.97 -10.90 -28.76
CA GLY A 93 -27.41 -9.74 -27.97
C GLY A 93 -27.33 -10.00 -26.45
N ALA A 94 -27.78 -11.18 -26.01
CA ALA A 94 -27.68 -11.58 -24.61
C ALA A 94 -26.22 -11.62 -24.12
N LEU A 95 -25.31 -12.18 -24.92
CA LEU A 95 -23.88 -12.22 -24.61
C LEU A 95 -23.27 -10.82 -24.59
N ALA A 96 -23.66 -9.93 -25.51
CA ALA A 96 -23.18 -8.54 -25.53
C ALA A 96 -23.63 -7.76 -24.29
N LEU A 97 -24.89 -7.90 -23.85
CA LEU A 97 -25.39 -7.27 -22.64
C LEU A 97 -24.67 -7.79 -21.37
N ARG A 98 -24.44 -9.09 -21.30
CA ARG A 98 -23.67 -9.70 -20.19
C ARG A 98 -22.22 -9.22 -20.18
N ALA A 99 -21.57 -9.12 -21.35
CA ALA A 99 -20.22 -8.58 -21.47
C ALA A 99 -20.14 -7.09 -21.03
N SER A 100 -21.13 -6.28 -21.39
CA SER A 100 -21.20 -4.88 -20.97
C SER A 100 -21.42 -4.75 -19.45
N ALA A 101 -22.31 -5.55 -18.87
CA ALA A 101 -22.55 -5.59 -17.43
C ALA A 101 -21.30 -6.05 -16.65
N ALA A 102 -20.56 -7.01 -17.21
CA ALA A 102 -19.31 -7.47 -16.66
C ALA A 102 -18.25 -6.35 -16.58
N CYS A 103 -18.09 -5.60 -17.68
CA CYS A 103 -17.16 -4.47 -17.68
C CYS A 103 -17.63 -3.31 -16.79
N ALA A 104 -18.94 -3.03 -16.72
CA ALA A 104 -19.47 -2.02 -15.81
C ALA A 104 -19.15 -2.35 -14.32
N THR A 105 -19.34 -3.62 -13.94
CA THR A 105 -19.00 -4.10 -12.60
C THR A 105 -17.49 -4.04 -12.33
N ALA A 106 -16.68 -4.51 -13.27
CA ALA A 106 -15.23 -4.55 -13.13
C ALA A 106 -14.64 -3.13 -13.00
N THR A 107 -15.03 -2.19 -13.86
CA THR A 107 -14.55 -0.81 -13.81
C THR A 107 -15.00 -0.08 -12.55
N GLY A 108 -16.21 -0.37 -12.03
CA GLY A 108 -16.71 0.18 -10.78
C GLY A 108 -15.81 -0.12 -9.58
N LEU A 109 -15.23 -1.33 -9.53
CA LEU A 109 -14.35 -1.76 -8.44
C LEU A 109 -12.95 -1.13 -8.47
N VAL A 110 -12.48 -0.68 -9.63
CA VAL A 110 -11.13 -0.10 -9.82
C VAL A 110 -11.15 1.40 -10.07
N ASN A 111 -12.25 2.09 -9.79
CA ASN A 111 -12.37 3.55 -9.98
C ASN A 111 -11.36 4.38 -9.19
N TRP A 112 -10.84 3.83 -8.10
CA TRP A 112 -9.82 4.49 -7.26
C TRP A 112 -8.44 4.54 -7.92
N LEU A 113 -8.19 3.71 -8.95
CA LEU A 113 -6.96 3.77 -9.73
C LEU A 113 -6.96 5.07 -10.56
N ALA A 114 -5.88 5.83 -10.45
CA ALA A 114 -5.72 7.10 -11.13
C ALA A 114 -5.82 6.95 -12.66
N GLY A 115 -7.01 7.22 -13.19
CA GLY A 115 -7.35 7.04 -14.58
C GLY A 115 -7.76 5.59 -14.89
N SER A 116 -8.99 5.43 -15.31
CA SER A 116 -9.68 4.17 -15.58
C SER A 116 -8.78 3.08 -16.17
N ALA A 117 -8.82 1.90 -15.56
CA ALA A 117 -8.32 0.69 -16.21
C ALA A 117 -9.33 0.28 -17.31
N PRO A 118 -9.01 0.42 -18.60
CA PRO A 118 -9.93 0.00 -19.66
C PRO A 118 -10.26 -1.48 -19.50
N CYS A 119 -11.56 -1.77 -19.57
CA CYS A 119 -12.09 -3.12 -19.55
C CYS A 119 -12.44 -3.56 -20.96
N THR A 120 -12.07 -4.77 -21.30
CA THR A 120 -12.47 -5.45 -22.53
C THR A 120 -13.14 -6.75 -22.15
N ALA A 121 -14.39 -6.93 -22.55
CA ALA A 121 -15.10 -8.19 -22.42
C ALA A 121 -15.32 -8.78 -23.80
N THR A 122 -14.81 -9.99 -24.03
CA THR A 122 -14.96 -10.75 -25.27
C THR A 122 -15.74 -12.02 -24.99
N TYR A 123 -16.55 -12.43 -25.95
CA TYR A 123 -17.29 -13.70 -25.90
C TYR A 123 -17.06 -14.50 -27.17
N ALA A 124 -16.85 -15.80 -27.00
CA ALA A 124 -16.65 -16.76 -28.08
C ALA A 124 -16.96 -18.16 -27.59
N GLY A 125 -17.06 -19.13 -28.50
CA GLY A 125 -17.08 -20.56 -28.13
C GLY A 125 -15.86 -20.94 -27.30
N CYS A 126 -16.04 -21.74 -26.28
CA CYS A 126 -14.93 -22.16 -25.40
C CYS A 126 -13.95 -23.05 -26.18
N SER A 127 -12.65 -22.86 -25.96
CA SER A 127 -11.62 -23.65 -26.65
C SER A 127 -11.61 -25.15 -26.30
N PHE A 128 -12.13 -25.48 -25.15
CA PHE A 128 -12.17 -26.85 -24.60
C PHE A 128 -13.56 -27.50 -24.78
N ASP A 129 -14.62 -26.72 -25.03
CA ASP A 129 -15.97 -27.23 -25.32
C ASP A 129 -16.70 -26.25 -26.25
N ALA A 130 -16.83 -26.65 -27.53
CA ALA A 130 -17.46 -25.83 -28.55
C ALA A 130 -18.98 -25.63 -28.34
N THR A 131 -19.60 -26.42 -27.47
CA THR A 131 -21.03 -26.30 -27.14
C THR A 131 -21.30 -25.19 -26.15
N MET A 132 -20.28 -24.73 -25.41
CA MET A 132 -20.36 -23.71 -24.37
C MET A 132 -19.85 -22.36 -24.89
N GLN A 133 -20.40 -21.28 -24.33
CA GLN A 133 -19.92 -19.92 -24.57
C GLN A 133 -19.02 -19.45 -23.44
N CYS A 134 -17.87 -18.89 -23.79
CA CYS A 134 -16.93 -18.31 -22.84
C CYS A 134 -16.94 -16.78 -22.91
N VAL A 135 -17.11 -16.12 -21.77
CA VAL A 135 -16.93 -14.68 -21.63
C VAL A 135 -15.62 -14.43 -20.88
N LYS A 136 -14.70 -13.72 -21.54
CA LYS A 136 -13.42 -13.33 -20.98
C LYS A 136 -13.46 -11.83 -20.70
N VAL A 137 -13.23 -11.45 -19.43
CA VAL A 137 -13.09 -10.06 -18.97
C VAL A 137 -11.62 -9.79 -18.75
N ALA A 138 -11.10 -8.74 -19.37
CA ALA A 138 -9.72 -8.31 -19.22
C ALA A 138 -9.64 -6.83 -18.84
N LEU A 139 -8.81 -6.51 -17.88
CA LEU A 139 -8.50 -5.16 -17.43
C LEU A 139 -7.02 -4.88 -17.70
N ASN A 140 -6.71 -3.66 -18.13
CA ASN A 140 -5.34 -3.23 -18.36
C ASN A 140 -5.16 -1.83 -17.76
N TYR A 141 -4.20 -1.69 -16.87
CA TYR A 141 -3.83 -0.40 -16.27
C TYR A 141 -2.43 0.00 -16.73
N ASN A 142 -2.32 1.12 -17.45
CA ASN A 142 -1.03 1.64 -17.90
C ASN A 142 -0.32 2.36 -16.75
N TYR A 143 0.50 1.61 -16.00
CA TYR A 143 1.24 2.12 -14.86
C TYR A 143 2.33 3.12 -15.28
N ALA A 144 2.96 2.94 -16.45
CA ALA A 144 4.03 3.82 -16.91
C ALA A 144 3.53 5.25 -17.18
N SER A 145 2.30 5.41 -17.70
CA SER A 145 1.73 6.72 -17.96
C SER A 145 1.06 7.35 -16.73
N ARG A 146 0.66 6.55 -15.75
CA ARG A 146 -0.05 6.99 -14.54
C ARG A 146 0.44 6.22 -13.31
N PRO A 147 1.67 6.50 -12.85
CA PRO A 147 2.21 5.84 -11.68
C PRO A 147 1.45 6.24 -10.43
N LEU A 148 1.15 5.25 -9.55
CA LEU A 148 0.48 5.49 -8.27
C LEU A 148 1.39 6.17 -7.24
N VAL A 149 2.71 5.96 -7.39
CA VAL A 149 3.74 6.62 -6.58
C VAL A 149 4.64 7.41 -7.54
N PRO A 150 4.92 8.68 -7.25
CA PRO A 150 5.79 9.49 -8.10
C PRO A 150 7.15 8.83 -8.31
N PRO A 151 7.62 8.62 -9.54
CA PRO A 151 8.93 8.04 -9.78
C PRO A 151 10.03 9.00 -9.31
N LEU A 152 10.98 8.50 -8.54
CA LEU A 152 12.16 9.26 -8.15
C LEU A 152 13.24 9.11 -9.25
N PRO A 153 13.64 10.18 -9.93
CA PRO A 153 14.52 10.10 -11.10
C PRO A 153 15.93 9.60 -10.80
N LEU A 154 16.34 9.66 -9.51
CA LEU A 154 17.66 9.22 -9.03
C LEU A 154 17.70 7.73 -8.66
N ILE A 155 16.54 7.08 -8.53
CA ILE A 155 16.42 5.70 -8.10
C ILE A 155 15.79 4.93 -9.25
N GLY A 156 16.61 4.28 -10.07
CA GLY A 156 16.15 3.44 -11.18
C GLY A 156 15.49 2.13 -10.71
N LEU A 157 14.41 2.22 -9.93
CA LEU A 157 13.63 1.05 -9.53
C LEU A 157 12.93 0.45 -10.76
N PRO A 158 13.07 -0.85 -11.01
CA PRO A 158 12.34 -1.52 -12.07
C PRO A 158 10.85 -1.51 -11.76
N MET A 159 10.07 -0.78 -12.56
CA MET A 159 8.61 -0.71 -12.45
C MET A 159 7.95 -1.34 -13.66
N PRO A 160 6.82 -2.06 -13.50
CA PRO A 160 6.09 -2.63 -14.62
C PRO A 160 5.51 -1.51 -15.49
N ALA A 161 5.51 -1.69 -16.81
CA ALA A 161 4.91 -0.74 -17.72
C ALA A 161 3.37 -0.76 -17.64
N SER A 162 2.78 -1.94 -17.43
CA SER A 162 1.34 -2.14 -17.32
C SER A 162 1.01 -3.24 -16.33
N LEU A 163 -0.16 -3.11 -15.69
CA LEU A 163 -0.75 -4.14 -14.84
C LEU A 163 -1.97 -4.69 -15.55
N THR A 164 -2.03 -6.01 -15.72
CA THR A 164 -3.12 -6.68 -16.42
C THR A 164 -3.74 -7.76 -15.55
N ALA A 165 -5.06 -7.89 -15.65
CA ALA A 165 -5.78 -9.00 -15.03
C ALA A 165 -6.85 -9.50 -15.98
N SER A 166 -7.12 -10.80 -15.99
CA SER A 166 -8.22 -11.36 -16.76
C SER A 166 -8.86 -12.53 -16.04
N ALA A 167 -10.17 -12.67 -16.21
CA ALA A 167 -10.95 -13.80 -15.74
C ALA A 167 -11.88 -14.28 -16.85
N MET A 168 -12.24 -15.56 -16.83
CA MET A 168 -13.10 -16.17 -17.82
C MET A 168 -14.17 -17.02 -17.13
N VAL A 169 -15.39 -16.93 -17.64
CA VAL A 169 -16.53 -17.74 -17.19
C VAL A 169 -17.19 -18.45 -18.37
N GLN A 170 -17.74 -19.62 -18.08
CA GLN A 170 -18.54 -20.39 -19.03
C GLN A 170 -20.02 -20.10 -18.88
N LEU A 171 -20.72 -20.07 -19.99
CA LEU A 171 -22.16 -19.93 -20.09
C LEU A 171 -22.73 -21.07 -20.92
N ASN A 172 -23.74 -21.75 -20.39
CA ASN A 172 -24.52 -22.66 -21.21
C ASN A 172 -25.44 -21.84 -22.14
N PRO A 173 -25.42 -22.07 -23.47
CA PRO A 173 -26.30 -21.38 -24.41
C PRO A 173 -27.80 -21.49 -24.08
N GLU A 174 -28.22 -22.60 -23.47
CA GLU A 174 -29.61 -22.82 -23.06
C GLU A 174 -30.09 -21.82 -21.97
N ASN A 175 -29.17 -21.26 -21.18
CA ASN A 175 -29.45 -20.31 -20.08
C ASN A 175 -29.22 -18.85 -20.48
N LEU A 176 -29.19 -18.53 -21.76
CA LEU A 176 -28.99 -17.15 -22.22
C LEU A 176 -30.28 -16.31 -22.13
N PHE A 177 -31.43 -16.95 -22.20
CA PHE A 177 -32.76 -16.34 -22.18
C PHE A 177 -33.53 -16.69 -20.91
#